data_56d76adf2f8bf6a3b460e61793c494c6
#
_entry.id   56d76adf2f8bf6a3b460e61793c494c6
#
_cell.length_a   1.000
_cell.length_b   1.000
_cell.length_c   1.000
_cell.angle_alpha   90.00
_cell.angle_beta   90.00
_cell.angle_gamma   90.00
#
_symmetry.space_group_name_H-M   'P 1'
#
loop_
_entity.id
_entity.type
_entity.pdbx_description
1 polymer ?
#
loop_
_entity_poly.entity_id
_entity_poly.type
_entity_poly.pdbx_seq_one_letter_code
_entity_poly.pdbx_strand_id
1 'polypeptide(L)'
;PILATAEAQEHVPHAWKAGEQTLLLANQLKSMRQGGVVIMTVPSAPFRCPPGPYERACKIALYLKQHNPTGKLLILDANPDIVSKKALFTEAWQQQYDGLIEYQPMNPIESVNVANLEVESFFDRYQADVLNVIPPQKAGAVAAMAGVINVDNRWCDVDFLTYESTAVERVHVIGDAVAAKLPKSAHIANQQAKVCAAAVIALLRDELPEQQPIFSNTCYSFVDGQQAGHVAAVYRYDKNSQDMVPHPSGGVSETASEQEGRYAQGWAENIWADTLG
;
A
#
# COMPACT_ATOMS: atom_id res chain seq x y z
N PRO A 1 -5.34 -11.33 -16.51
CA PRO A 1 -4.92 -10.34 -15.51
C PRO A 1 -5.98 -9.25 -15.42
N ILE A 2 -6.39 -8.96 -14.19
CA ILE A 2 -7.31 -7.87 -13.86
C ILE A 2 -6.66 -6.55 -14.32
N LEU A 3 -7.39 -5.74 -15.11
CA LEU A 3 -6.90 -4.49 -15.72
C LEU A 3 -5.62 -4.66 -16.57
N ALA A 4 -5.62 -5.65 -17.47
CA ALA A 4 -4.45 -6.02 -18.26
C ALA A 4 -4.03 -4.96 -19.30
N THR A 5 -4.93 -4.10 -19.75
CA THR A 5 -4.68 -3.13 -20.82
C THR A 5 -4.68 -1.69 -20.29
N ALA A 6 -3.95 -0.80 -20.97
CA ALA A 6 -4.00 0.63 -20.70
C ALA A 6 -5.43 1.18 -20.85
N GLU A 7 -6.15 0.76 -21.87
CA GLU A 7 -7.54 1.13 -22.10
C GLU A 7 -8.45 0.76 -20.91
N ALA A 8 -8.30 -0.43 -20.33
CA ALA A 8 -9.05 -0.81 -19.12
C ALA A 8 -8.75 0.14 -17.95
N GLN A 9 -7.50 0.59 -17.80
CA GLN A 9 -7.08 1.50 -16.73
C GLN A 9 -7.56 2.95 -16.97
N GLU A 10 -7.94 3.33 -18.19
CA GLU A 10 -8.56 4.62 -18.50
C GLU A 10 -10.03 4.67 -18.06
N HIS A 11 -10.67 3.53 -17.89
CA HIS A 11 -12.07 3.43 -17.46
C HIS A 11 -12.21 2.99 -16.01
N VAL A 12 -11.33 2.09 -15.55
CA VAL A 12 -11.33 1.52 -14.19
C VAL A 12 -9.99 1.85 -13.53
N PRO A 13 -9.90 2.99 -12.82
CA PRO A 13 -8.67 3.41 -12.19
C PRO A 13 -8.27 2.48 -11.04
N HIS A 14 -7.00 2.11 -11.00
CA HIS A 14 -6.40 1.57 -9.77
C HIS A 14 -6.02 2.70 -8.80
N ALA A 15 -5.69 3.88 -9.33
CA ALA A 15 -5.25 5.07 -8.58
C ALA A 15 -4.14 4.76 -7.53
N TRP A 16 -3.26 3.79 -7.84
CA TRP A 16 -2.12 3.38 -6.99
C TRP A 16 -0.80 4.00 -7.44
N LYS A 17 -0.87 4.82 -8.48
CA LYS A 17 0.17 5.76 -8.92
C LYS A 17 -0.40 7.16 -8.83
N ALA A 18 0.38 8.10 -8.32
CA ALA A 18 0.01 9.52 -8.32
C ALA A 18 -0.11 10.06 -9.75
N GLY A 19 -0.88 11.14 -9.91
CA GLY A 19 -1.11 11.80 -11.20
C GLY A 19 -2.44 11.42 -11.84
N GLU A 20 -2.46 11.10 -13.12
CA GLU A 20 -3.67 10.93 -13.93
C GLU A 20 -4.67 9.92 -13.36
N GLN A 21 -4.21 8.82 -12.78
CA GLN A 21 -5.07 7.81 -12.17
C GLN A 21 -5.85 8.34 -10.96
N THR A 22 -5.25 9.20 -10.15
CA THR A 22 -5.90 9.85 -9.01
C THR A 22 -6.92 10.87 -9.47
N LEU A 23 -6.59 11.64 -10.53
CA LEU A 23 -7.51 12.60 -11.13
C LEU A 23 -8.70 11.90 -11.78
N LEU A 24 -8.48 10.79 -12.46
CA LEU A 24 -9.54 9.98 -13.05
C LEU A 24 -10.54 9.51 -12.00
N LEU A 25 -10.06 8.88 -10.91
CA LEU A 25 -10.93 8.47 -9.81
C LEU A 25 -11.70 9.64 -9.19
N ALA A 26 -11.03 10.77 -8.96
CA ALA A 26 -11.68 11.96 -8.41
C ALA A 26 -12.78 12.51 -9.34
N ASN A 27 -12.54 12.51 -10.65
CA ASN A 27 -13.52 12.96 -11.63
C ASN A 27 -14.72 12.01 -11.74
N GLN A 28 -14.49 10.71 -11.68
CA GLN A 28 -15.57 9.72 -11.66
C GLN A 28 -16.45 9.86 -10.41
N LEU A 29 -15.84 10.05 -9.22
CA LEU A 29 -16.59 10.32 -7.99
C LEU A 29 -17.44 11.60 -8.09
N LYS A 30 -16.89 12.66 -8.70
CA LYS A 30 -17.63 13.93 -8.91
C LYS A 30 -18.80 13.81 -9.86
N SER A 31 -18.69 12.98 -10.90
CA SER A 31 -19.74 12.77 -11.90
C SER A 31 -20.70 11.64 -11.56
N MET A 32 -20.48 10.92 -10.46
CA MET A 32 -21.34 9.82 -10.03
C MET A 32 -22.74 10.34 -9.67
N ARG A 33 -23.78 9.63 -10.14
CA ARG A 33 -25.18 9.94 -9.81
C ARG A 33 -25.42 9.93 -8.29
N GLN A 34 -26.41 10.66 -7.83
CA GLN A 34 -26.85 10.60 -6.43
C GLN A 34 -27.32 9.17 -6.09
N GLY A 35 -26.89 8.69 -4.92
CA GLY A 35 -27.16 7.30 -4.49
C GLY A 35 -26.38 6.24 -5.25
N GLY A 36 -25.35 6.62 -6.02
CA GLY A 36 -24.50 5.68 -6.75
C GLY A 36 -23.62 4.84 -5.82
N VAL A 37 -23.11 3.73 -6.36
CA VAL A 37 -22.26 2.77 -5.65
C VAL A 37 -20.82 2.87 -6.15
N VAL A 38 -19.90 3.10 -5.24
CA VAL A 38 -18.46 2.96 -5.47
C VAL A 38 -18.06 1.56 -5.02
N ILE A 39 -17.36 0.81 -5.88
CA ILE A 39 -16.71 -0.44 -5.46
C ILE A 39 -15.21 -0.23 -5.47
N MET A 40 -14.56 -0.56 -4.35
CA MET A 40 -13.11 -0.58 -4.23
C MET A 40 -12.64 -2.01 -3.90
N THR A 41 -11.62 -2.49 -4.63
CA THR A 41 -11.05 -3.80 -4.37
C THR A 41 -9.70 -3.69 -3.68
N VAL A 42 -9.42 -4.61 -2.76
CA VAL A 42 -8.13 -4.71 -2.07
C VAL A 42 -7.48 -6.05 -2.44
N PRO A 43 -6.26 -6.05 -3.01
CA PRO A 43 -5.59 -7.28 -3.41
C PRO A 43 -5.08 -8.08 -2.21
N SER A 44 -4.81 -9.37 -2.41
CA SER A 44 -4.12 -10.18 -1.40
C SER A 44 -2.74 -9.61 -1.06
N ALA A 45 -2.40 -9.57 0.21
CA ALA A 45 -1.06 -9.20 0.68
C ALA A 45 0.01 -10.15 0.13
N PRO A 46 1.28 -9.71 -0.01
CA PRO A 46 1.76 -8.35 0.24
C PRO A 46 1.49 -7.39 -0.93
N PHE A 47 1.19 -6.14 -0.60
CA PHE A 47 1.04 -5.04 -1.56
C PHE A 47 1.62 -3.75 -0.97
N ARG A 48 1.91 -2.75 -1.83
CA ARG A 48 2.44 -1.46 -1.41
C ARG A 48 1.45 -0.70 -0.54
N CYS A 49 1.93 -0.07 0.55
CA CYS A 49 1.16 0.74 1.47
C CYS A 49 0.00 -0.04 2.11
N PRO A 50 0.28 -1.00 3.03
CA PRO A 50 -0.76 -1.85 3.62
C PRO A 50 -1.98 -1.11 4.18
N PRO A 51 -1.88 0.08 4.83
CA PRO A 51 -3.05 0.84 5.28
C PRO A 51 -3.74 1.65 4.16
N GLY A 52 -3.10 1.80 3.00
CA GLY A 52 -3.55 2.72 1.94
C GLY A 52 -4.96 2.49 1.41
N PRO A 53 -5.42 1.25 1.17
CA PRO A 53 -6.80 1.01 0.73
C PRO A 53 -7.83 1.51 1.75
N TYR A 54 -7.59 1.26 3.02
CA TYR A 54 -8.52 1.62 4.10
C TYR A 54 -8.55 3.12 4.38
N GLU A 55 -7.40 3.80 4.24
CA GLU A 55 -7.34 5.26 4.23
C GLU A 55 -8.10 5.84 3.04
N ARG A 56 -7.93 5.27 1.84
CA ARG A 56 -8.71 5.67 0.65
C ARG A 56 -10.19 5.49 0.87
N ALA A 57 -10.62 4.41 1.53
CA ALA A 57 -12.01 4.21 1.91
C ALA A 57 -12.55 5.37 2.75
N CYS A 58 -11.78 5.81 3.75
CA CYS A 58 -12.15 6.98 4.55
C CYS A 58 -12.26 8.26 3.70
N LYS A 59 -11.33 8.48 2.75
CA LYS A 59 -11.38 9.66 1.87
C LYS A 59 -12.56 9.63 0.91
N ILE A 60 -12.89 8.46 0.34
CA ILE A 60 -14.09 8.30 -0.51
C ILE A 60 -15.35 8.51 0.33
N ALA A 61 -15.44 7.90 1.52
CA ALA A 61 -16.59 8.06 2.40
C ALA A 61 -16.78 9.50 2.87
N LEU A 62 -15.70 10.22 3.19
CA LEU A 62 -15.74 11.65 3.49
C LEU A 62 -16.32 12.45 2.33
N TYR A 63 -15.86 12.17 1.09
CA TYR A 63 -16.41 12.81 -0.10
C TYR A 63 -17.87 12.48 -0.29
N LEU A 64 -18.30 11.23 -0.15
CA LEU A 64 -19.70 10.83 -0.25
C LEU A 64 -20.55 11.53 0.81
N LYS A 65 -20.11 11.56 2.07
CA LYS A 65 -20.80 12.24 3.18
C LYS A 65 -21.08 13.71 2.87
N GLN A 66 -20.16 14.39 2.18
CA GLN A 66 -20.25 15.82 1.87
C GLN A 66 -21.05 16.10 0.58
N HIS A 67 -20.96 15.22 -0.43
CA HIS A 67 -21.43 15.54 -1.78
C HIS A 67 -22.47 14.55 -2.35
N ASN A 68 -22.54 13.34 -1.81
CA ASN A 68 -23.46 12.28 -2.23
C ASN A 68 -23.86 11.40 -1.02
N PRO A 69 -24.57 11.94 -0.03
CA PRO A 69 -24.81 11.26 1.26
C PRO A 69 -25.68 10.00 1.16
N THR A 70 -26.35 9.77 0.03
CA THR A 70 -27.08 8.53 -0.25
C THR A 70 -26.25 7.51 -1.02
N GLY A 71 -25.06 7.88 -1.46
CA GLY A 71 -24.10 6.99 -2.10
C GLY A 71 -23.55 5.94 -1.13
N LYS A 72 -22.93 4.89 -1.67
CA LYS A 72 -22.33 3.79 -0.91
C LYS A 72 -20.92 3.50 -1.41
N LEU A 73 -20.07 3.06 -0.48
CA LEU A 73 -18.77 2.45 -0.76
C LEU A 73 -18.79 1.00 -0.32
N LEU A 74 -18.65 0.08 -1.27
CA LEU A 74 -18.43 -1.33 -1.03
C LEU A 74 -16.95 -1.65 -1.18
N ILE A 75 -16.35 -2.28 -0.18
CA ILE A 75 -14.96 -2.73 -0.19
C ILE A 75 -14.93 -4.24 -0.29
N LEU A 76 -14.38 -4.77 -1.39
CA LEU A 76 -14.13 -6.20 -1.59
C LEU A 76 -12.65 -6.46 -1.28
N ASP A 77 -12.39 -7.07 -0.13
CA ASP A 77 -11.02 -7.30 0.35
C ASP A 77 -10.65 -8.79 0.20
N ALA A 78 -9.60 -9.07 -0.54
CA ALA A 78 -9.09 -10.43 -0.69
C ALA A 78 -8.44 -11.01 0.57
N ASN A 79 -8.19 -10.16 1.58
CA ASN A 79 -7.58 -10.55 2.84
C ASN A 79 -8.64 -10.98 3.87
N PRO A 80 -8.26 -11.80 4.87
CA PRO A 80 -9.22 -12.23 5.90
C PRO A 80 -9.68 -11.09 6.81
N ASP A 81 -8.94 -9.97 6.83
CA ASP A 81 -9.26 -8.79 7.63
C ASP A 81 -8.45 -7.58 7.15
N ILE A 82 -8.72 -6.39 7.73
CA ILE A 82 -7.94 -5.17 7.54
C ILE A 82 -6.48 -5.44 7.95
N VAL A 83 -5.56 -5.35 7.00
CA VAL A 83 -4.16 -5.79 7.18
C VAL A 83 -3.30 -4.84 8.01
N SER A 84 -3.77 -3.63 8.29
CA SER A 84 -3.03 -2.64 9.09
C SER A 84 -3.98 -1.66 9.77
N LYS A 85 -3.75 -1.34 11.05
CA LYS A 85 -4.53 -0.38 11.84
C LYS A 85 -6.03 -0.69 11.90
N LYS A 86 -6.39 -1.99 12.03
CA LYS A 86 -7.79 -2.44 12.00
C LYS A 86 -8.68 -1.65 12.96
N ALA A 87 -8.30 -1.54 14.23
CA ALA A 87 -9.11 -0.86 15.25
C ALA A 87 -9.39 0.60 14.84
N LEU A 88 -8.35 1.33 14.39
CA LEU A 88 -8.46 2.72 13.95
C LEU A 88 -9.48 2.90 12.81
N PHE A 89 -9.36 2.08 11.76
CA PHE A 89 -10.26 2.20 10.60
C PHE A 89 -11.68 1.73 10.93
N THR A 90 -11.84 0.64 11.68
CA THR A 90 -13.15 0.15 12.10
C THR A 90 -13.88 1.19 12.95
N GLU A 91 -13.19 1.80 13.92
CA GLU A 91 -13.75 2.87 14.75
C GLU A 91 -14.17 4.08 13.90
N ALA A 92 -13.30 4.55 13.00
CA ALA A 92 -13.60 5.67 12.12
C ALA A 92 -14.82 5.38 11.23
N TRP A 93 -14.91 4.18 10.66
CA TRP A 93 -16.05 3.79 9.82
C TRP A 93 -17.36 3.76 10.60
N GLN A 94 -17.35 3.22 11.81
CA GLN A 94 -18.53 3.18 12.67
C GLN A 94 -18.97 4.56 13.17
N GLN A 95 -18.01 5.40 13.59
CA GLN A 95 -18.33 6.69 14.19
C GLN A 95 -18.60 7.80 13.17
N GLN A 96 -17.88 7.80 12.05
CA GLN A 96 -17.92 8.90 11.10
C GLN A 96 -18.66 8.58 9.80
N TYR A 97 -18.69 7.30 9.39
CA TYR A 97 -19.15 6.84 8.07
C TYR A 97 -20.18 5.70 8.16
N ASP A 98 -20.88 5.62 9.29
CA ASP A 98 -21.93 4.61 9.48
C ASP A 98 -22.94 4.63 8.33
N GLY A 99 -23.23 3.45 7.82
CA GLY A 99 -24.12 3.26 6.68
C GLY A 99 -23.57 3.73 5.32
N LEU A 100 -22.37 4.34 5.23
CA LEU A 100 -21.73 4.70 3.95
C LEU A 100 -20.75 3.63 3.46
N ILE A 101 -20.05 2.94 4.37
CA ILE A 101 -19.06 1.92 4.04
C ILE A 101 -19.62 0.53 4.36
N GLU A 102 -19.54 -0.37 3.39
CA GLU A 102 -19.72 -1.80 3.57
C GLU A 102 -18.39 -2.50 3.30
N TYR A 103 -17.93 -3.34 4.23
CA TYR A 103 -16.67 -4.05 4.14
C TYR A 103 -16.87 -5.56 4.08
N GLN A 104 -16.38 -6.19 3.03
CA GLN A 104 -16.47 -7.62 2.81
C GLN A 104 -15.05 -8.23 2.74
N PRO A 105 -14.54 -8.81 3.83
CA PRO A 105 -13.28 -9.54 3.86
C PRO A 105 -13.42 -10.91 3.18
N MET A 106 -12.27 -11.56 2.89
CA MET A 106 -12.18 -12.86 2.20
C MET A 106 -12.94 -12.91 0.88
N ASN A 107 -13.04 -11.77 0.19
CA ASN A 107 -13.77 -11.63 -1.06
C ASN A 107 -12.84 -11.22 -2.22
N PRO A 108 -11.93 -12.12 -2.67
CA PRO A 108 -11.07 -11.87 -3.80
C PRO A 108 -11.87 -11.75 -5.09
N ILE A 109 -11.48 -10.80 -5.94
CA ILE A 109 -12.10 -10.66 -7.27
C ILE A 109 -11.42 -11.59 -8.27
N GLU A 110 -12.23 -12.16 -9.18
CA GLU A 110 -11.80 -13.05 -10.25
C GLU A 110 -11.68 -12.31 -11.59
N SER A 111 -12.67 -11.46 -11.89
CA SER A 111 -12.71 -10.72 -13.13
C SER A 111 -13.31 -9.33 -13.00
N VAL A 112 -13.05 -8.49 -14.00
CA VAL A 112 -13.61 -7.14 -14.14
C VAL A 112 -14.17 -6.98 -15.55
N ASN A 113 -15.44 -6.67 -15.65
CA ASN A 113 -16.06 -6.23 -16.88
C ASN A 113 -16.05 -4.70 -16.94
N VAL A 114 -15.08 -4.16 -17.68
CA VAL A 114 -14.85 -2.71 -17.79
C VAL A 114 -16.02 -1.99 -18.45
N ALA A 115 -16.66 -2.59 -19.46
CA ALA A 115 -17.75 -1.96 -20.21
C ALA A 115 -19.01 -1.76 -19.35
N ASN A 116 -19.25 -2.67 -18.42
CA ASN A 116 -20.42 -2.63 -17.55
C ASN A 116 -20.11 -2.12 -16.14
N LEU A 117 -18.84 -1.80 -15.83
CA LEU A 117 -18.36 -1.51 -14.46
C LEU A 117 -18.78 -2.58 -13.45
N GLU A 118 -18.60 -3.84 -13.82
CA GLU A 118 -18.97 -5.01 -13.03
C GLU A 118 -17.72 -5.74 -12.53
N VAL A 119 -17.77 -6.18 -11.29
CA VAL A 119 -16.75 -7.04 -10.66
C VAL A 119 -17.38 -8.39 -10.35
N GLU A 120 -16.72 -9.45 -10.77
CA GLU A 120 -17.03 -10.81 -10.38
C GLU A 120 -16.06 -11.26 -9.28
N SER A 121 -16.59 -11.70 -8.16
CA SER A 121 -15.85 -12.34 -7.08
C SER A 121 -16.19 -13.83 -7.05
N PHE A 122 -15.51 -14.57 -6.17
CA PHE A 122 -15.83 -15.97 -5.95
C PHE A 122 -17.28 -16.19 -5.48
N PHE A 123 -17.87 -15.22 -4.79
CA PHE A 123 -19.21 -15.37 -4.18
C PHE A 123 -20.33 -14.77 -5.01
N ASP A 124 -20.10 -13.63 -5.67
CA ASP A 124 -21.17 -12.87 -6.31
C ASP A 124 -20.62 -11.93 -7.41
N ARG A 125 -21.55 -11.27 -8.11
CA ARG A 125 -21.30 -10.20 -9.07
C ARG A 125 -21.81 -8.88 -8.53
N TYR A 126 -20.99 -7.88 -8.65
CA TYR A 126 -21.27 -6.54 -8.14
C TYR A 126 -21.17 -5.52 -9.27
N GLN A 127 -22.19 -4.69 -9.41
CA GLN A 127 -22.18 -3.58 -10.35
C GLN A 127 -21.96 -2.26 -9.65
N ALA A 128 -21.07 -1.41 -10.21
CA ALA A 128 -20.72 -0.11 -9.68
C ALA A 128 -21.13 1.03 -10.59
N ASP A 129 -21.25 2.24 -10.02
CA ASP A 129 -21.23 3.49 -10.76
C ASP A 129 -19.79 4.02 -10.89
N VAL A 130 -18.94 3.73 -9.91
CA VAL A 130 -17.49 3.99 -9.93
C VAL A 130 -16.76 2.75 -9.44
N LEU A 131 -15.75 2.31 -10.21
CA LEU A 131 -15.00 1.11 -9.90
C LEU A 131 -13.51 1.43 -9.72
N ASN A 132 -13.00 1.32 -8.48
CA ASN A 132 -11.60 1.48 -8.13
C ASN A 132 -10.96 0.11 -7.87
N VAL A 133 -10.25 -0.44 -8.84
CA VAL A 133 -9.64 -1.77 -8.75
C VAL A 133 -8.15 -1.65 -8.46
N ILE A 134 -7.72 -2.02 -7.25
CA ILE A 134 -6.31 -2.14 -6.90
C ILE A 134 -5.85 -3.56 -7.28
N PRO A 135 -5.03 -3.74 -8.33
CA PRO A 135 -4.66 -5.07 -8.80
C PRO A 135 -3.61 -5.72 -7.89
N PRO A 136 -3.48 -7.05 -7.93
CA PRO A 136 -2.32 -7.73 -7.36
C PRO A 136 -1.01 -7.14 -7.87
N GLN A 137 -0.05 -6.92 -6.98
CA GLN A 137 1.20 -6.23 -7.27
C GLN A 137 2.36 -7.20 -7.41
N LYS A 138 3.37 -6.80 -8.15
CA LYS A 138 4.63 -7.52 -8.36
C LYS A 138 5.76 -6.54 -8.61
N ALA A 139 6.99 -7.01 -8.57
CA ALA A 139 8.17 -6.24 -8.99
C ALA A 139 7.99 -5.68 -10.41
N GLY A 140 8.54 -4.50 -10.64
CA GLY A 140 8.38 -3.78 -11.90
C GLY A 140 9.05 -4.47 -13.10
N ALA A 141 8.74 -3.99 -14.31
CA ALA A 141 9.28 -4.58 -15.54
C ALA A 141 10.81 -4.58 -15.60
N VAL A 142 11.46 -3.56 -15.02
CA VAL A 142 12.94 -3.51 -14.95
C VAL A 142 13.53 -4.69 -14.17
N ALA A 143 12.87 -5.14 -13.11
CA ALA A 143 13.33 -6.32 -12.36
C ALA A 143 13.20 -7.61 -13.19
N ALA A 144 12.15 -7.73 -14.01
CA ALA A 144 11.99 -8.83 -14.94
C ALA A 144 13.06 -8.81 -16.03
N MET A 145 13.35 -7.63 -16.61
CA MET A 145 14.41 -7.45 -17.61
C MET A 145 15.81 -7.78 -17.06
N ALA A 146 16.07 -7.45 -15.78
CA ALA A 146 17.31 -7.75 -15.10
C ALA A 146 17.43 -9.22 -14.64
N GLY A 147 16.35 -10.02 -14.75
CA GLY A 147 16.35 -11.42 -14.36
C GLY A 147 16.39 -11.67 -12.84
N VAL A 148 16.04 -10.65 -12.02
CA VAL A 148 16.16 -10.71 -10.56
C VAL A 148 14.89 -11.18 -9.83
N ILE A 149 13.80 -11.44 -10.55
CA ILE A 149 12.55 -11.97 -9.96
C ILE A 149 12.69 -13.47 -9.76
N ASN A 150 12.78 -13.93 -8.53
CA ASN A 150 13.02 -15.33 -8.18
C ASN A 150 12.13 -15.87 -7.04
N VAL A 151 11.21 -15.07 -6.52
CA VAL A 151 10.23 -15.48 -5.49
C VAL A 151 8.81 -15.34 -6.07
N ASP A 152 8.06 -16.46 -6.11
CA ASP A 152 6.65 -16.57 -6.53
C ASP A 152 6.35 -15.92 -7.91
N ASN A 153 7.34 -15.79 -8.79
CA ASN A 153 7.25 -15.01 -10.04
C ASN A 153 6.78 -13.55 -9.82
N ARG A 154 6.96 -13.01 -8.63
CA ARG A 154 6.47 -11.68 -8.22
C ARG A 154 7.56 -10.78 -7.64
N TRP A 155 8.48 -11.32 -6.83
CA TRP A 155 9.39 -10.54 -6.00
C TRP A 155 10.84 -10.96 -6.18
N CYS A 156 11.75 -10.14 -5.67
CA CYS A 156 13.20 -10.35 -5.75
C CYS A 156 13.73 -10.71 -4.36
N ASP A 157 14.38 -11.85 -4.23
CA ASP A 157 15.11 -12.21 -3.03
C ASP A 157 16.48 -11.53 -3.01
N VAL A 158 16.92 -11.08 -1.83
CA VAL A 158 18.16 -10.33 -1.63
C VAL A 158 18.85 -10.72 -0.33
N ASP A 159 20.15 -10.50 -0.27
CA ASP A 159 20.87 -10.43 0.99
C ASP A 159 20.53 -9.12 1.72
N PHE A 160 19.95 -9.18 2.91
CA PHE A 160 19.51 -8.00 3.66
C PHE A 160 20.65 -7.14 4.23
N LEU A 161 21.90 -7.57 4.18
CA LEU A 161 23.06 -6.75 4.55
C LEU A 161 23.55 -5.89 3.40
N THR A 162 23.35 -6.33 2.16
CA THR A 162 23.87 -5.67 0.96
C THR A 162 22.78 -5.26 -0.03
N TYR A 163 21.60 -5.86 0.06
CA TYR A 163 20.53 -5.79 -0.95
C TYR A 163 20.94 -6.35 -2.33
N GLU A 164 22.02 -7.10 -2.39
CA GLU A 164 22.40 -7.84 -3.61
C GLU A 164 21.39 -8.95 -3.88
N SER A 165 21.00 -9.07 -5.14
CA SER A 165 20.08 -10.12 -5.60
C SER A 165 20.69 -11.50 -5.42
N THR A 166 19.92 -12.46 -4.91
CA THR A 166 20.34 -13.86 -4.87
C THR A 166 20.30 -14.57 -6.23
N ALA A 167 19.71 -13.91 -7.24
CA ALA A 167 19.60 -14.46 -8.60
C ALA A 167 20.66 -13.93 -9.56
N VAL A 168 21.14 -12.70 -9.37
CA VAL A 168 22.09 -12.04 -10.29
C VAL A 168 23.11 -11.26 -9.48
N GLU A 169 24.38 -11.65 -9.61
CA GLU A 169 25.51 -11.03 -8.92
C GLU A 169 25.65 -9.54 -9.31
N ARG A 170 26.05 -8.71 -8.36
CA ARG A 170 26.32 -7.28 -8.52
C ARG A 170 25.10 -6.45 -8.95
N VAL A 171 23.90 -7.00 -8.80
CA VAL A 171 22.65 -6.29 -9.00
C VAL A 171 21.96 -6.16 -7.64
N HIS A 172 21.73 -4.94 -7.21
CA HIS A 172 21.09 -4.65 -5.92
C HIS A 172 19.63 -4.26 -6.14
N VAL A 173 18.71 -4.77 -5.31
CA VAL A 173 17.28 -4.49 -5.37
C VAL A 173 16.81 -3.95 -4.04
N ILE A 174 16.10 -2.82 -4.08
CA ILE A 174 15.52 -2.16 -2.90
C ILE A 174 14.04 -1.84 -3.11
N GLY A 175 13.37 -1.46 -2.04
CA GLY A 175 11.98 -1.01 -2.07
C GLY A 175 10.96 -2.14 -2.23
N ASP A 176 9.83 -1.80 -2.82
CA ASP A 176 8.67 -2.69 -2.88
C ASP A 176 8.91 -3.98 -3.68
N ALA A 177 9.93 -4.02 -4.55
CA ALA A 177 10.28 -5.20 -5.33
C ALA A 177 10.89 -6.33 -4.49
N VAL A 178 11.44 -6.02 -3.32
CA VAL A 178 12.12 -7.00 -2.45
C VAL A 178 11.11 -7.96 -1.81
N ALA A 179 11.43 -9.25 -1.84
CA ALA A 179 10.73 -10.29 -1.10
C ALA A 179 11.12 -10.21 0.39
N ALA A 180 10.34 -9.47 1.18
CA ALA A 180 10.61 -9.30 2.60
C ALA A 180 9.31 -9.38 3.42
N LYS A 181 9.45 -9.76 4.69
CA LYS A 181 8.38 -9.65 5.70
C LYS A 181 8.15 -8.22 6.17
N LEU A 182 8.95 -7.28 5.68
CA LEU A 182 8.81 -5.85 5.92
C LEU A 182 7.60 -5.28 5.18
N PRO A 183 6.92 -4.27 5.74
CA PRO A 183 5.87 -3.59 5.01
C PRO A 183 6.44 -2.88 3.77
N LYS A 184 5.75 -3.00 2.65
CA LYS A 184 6.11 -2.29 1.41
C LYS A 184 5.71 -0.83 1.55
N SER A 185 6.61 -0.02 2.13
CA SER A 185 6.41 1.40 2.40
C SER A 185 7.59 2.24 1.90
N ALA A 186 7.33 3.51 1.61
CA ALA A 186 8.38 4.45 1.22
C ALA A 186 9.47 4.60 2.30
N HIS A 187 9.10 4.58 3.59
CA HIS A 187 10.05 4.67 4.69
C HIS A 187 10.98 3.45 4.74
N ILE A 188 10.46 2.24 4.60
CA ILE A 188 11.30 1.03 4.48
C ILE A 188 12.19 1.10 3.26
N ALA A 189 11.67 1.51 2.10
CA ALA A 189 12.48 1.67 0.88
C ALA A 189 13.64 2.65 1.07
N ASN A 190 13.42 3.77 1.77
CA ASN A 190 14.45 4.75 2.12
C ASN A 190 15.51 4.14 3.05
N GLN A 191 15.12 3.35 4.07
CA GLN A 191 16.07 2.65 4.95
C GLN A 191 16.88 1.61 4.18
N GLN A 192 16.26 0.83 3.31
CA GLN A 192 16.92 -0.12 2.44
C GLN A 192 17.95 0.57 1.53
N ALA A 193 17.59 1.73 0.95
CA ALA A 193 18.49 2.50 0.10
C ALA A 193 19.76 2.93 0.85
N LYS A 194 19.64 3.37 2.10
CA LYS A 194 20.78 3.79 2.93
C LYS A 194 21.71 2.62 3.25
N VAL A 195 21.15 1.49 3.65
CA VAL A 195 21.94 0.26 3.93
C VAL A 195 22.61 -0.25 2.66
N CYS A 196 21.87 -0.33 1.56
CA CYS A 196 22.42 -0.72 0.26
C CYS A 196 23.56 0.18 -0.19
N ALA A 197 23.39 1.49 -0.13
CA ALA A 197 24.44 2.44 -0.53
C ALA A 197 25.69 2.30 0.33
N ALA A 198 25.55 2.20 1.66
CA ALA A 198 26.68 1.98 2.55
C ALA A 198 27.38 0.64 2.28
N ALA A 199 26.61 -0.43 2.02
CA ALA A 199 27.16 -1.73 1.68
C ALA A 199 27.94 -1.72 0.36
N VAL A 200 27.42 -1.09 -0.68
CA VAL A 200 28.12 -0.95 -1.98
C VAL A 200 29.45 -0.20 -1.80
N ILE A 201 29.47 0.86 -0.99
CA ILE A 201 30.71 1.59 -0.70
C ILE A 201 31.73 0.70 0.04
N ALA A 202 31.29 -0.07 1.04
CA ALA A 202 32.15 -0.99 1.79
C ALA A 202 32.72 -2.07 0.86
N LEU A 203 31.86 -2.72 0.06
CA LEU A 203 32.29 -3.76 -0.90
C LEU A 203 33.31 -3.24 -1.93
N LEU A 204 33.14 -1.99 -2.42
CA LEU A 204 34.09 -1.39 -3.35
C LEU A 204 35.46 -1.06 -2.69
N ARG A 205 35.53 -1.08 -1.35
CA ARG A 205 36.75 -0.89 -0.58
C ARG A 205 37.31 -2.20 -0.01
N ASP A 206 36.76 -3.35 -0.39
CA ASP A 206 37.06 -4.64 0.21
C ASP A 206 36.82 -4.68 1.74
N GLU A 207 35.84 -3.90 2.23
CA GLU A 207 35.43 -3.83 3.62
C GLU A 207 34.13 -4.63 3.82
N LEU A 208 33.87 -5.07 5.06
CA LEU A 208 32.61 -5.72 5.41
C LEU A 208 31.46 -4.69 5.55
N PRO A 209 30.28 -4.96 5.02
CA PRO A 209 29.10 -4.13 5.23
C PRO A 209 28.63 -4.16 6.70
N GLU A 210 27.74 -3.24 7.06
CA GLU A 210 27.10 -3.23 8.38
C GLU A 210 26.42 -4.57 8.67
N GLN A 211 26.77 -5.18 9.81
CA GLN A 211 26.33 -6.54 10.19
C GLN A 211 25.04 -6.58 11.01
N GLN A 212 24.55 -5.43 11.45
CA GLN A 212 23.36 -5.32 12.28
C GLN A 212 22.48 -4.12 11.91
N PRO A 213 22.05 -4.03 10.65
CA PRO A 213 21.19 -2.93 10.24
C PRO A 213 19.89 -2.93 11.02
N ILE A 214 19.41 -1.72 11.38
CA ILE A 214 18.15 -1.49 12.08
C ILE A 214 17.30 -0.58 11.20
N PHE A 215 16.03 -0.94 11.00
CA PHE A 215 15.05 -0.12 10.28
C PHE A 215 13.98 0.38 11.23
N SER A 216 13.57 1.59 11.01
CA SER A 216 12.31 2.12 11.55
C SER A 216 11.30 2.28 10.43
N ASN A 217 10.04 2.05 10.73
CA ASN A 217 8.94 2.32 9.82
C ASN A 217 7.82 3.03 10.55
N THR A 218 7.37 4.14 10.01
CA THR A 218 6.19 4.86 10.50
C THR A 218 5.27 5.14 9.32
N CYS A 219 4.01 4.80 9.46
CA CYS A 219 2.97 5.06 8.47
C CYS A 219 1.80 5.76 9.12
N TYR A 220 1.58 7.02 8.77
CA TYR A 220 0.38 7.76 9.11
C TYR A 220 -0.75 7.44 8.14
N SER A 221 -1.98 7.48 8.62
CA SER A 221 -3.19 7.39 7.79
C SER A 221 -4.25 8.33 8.30
N PHE A 222 -4.80 9.12 7.40
CA PHE A 222 -5.91 10.00 7.71
C PHE A 222 -7.25 9.24 7.69
N VAL A 223 -8.09 9.46 8.68
CA VAL A 223 -9.45 8.92 8.74
C VAL A 223 -10.49 9.93 8.24
N ASP A 224 -10.13 11.22 8.24
CA ASP A 224 -10.93 12.31 7.68
C ASP A 224 -10.05 13.41 7.05
N GLY A 225 -10.49 14.68 7.05
CA GLY A 225 -9.74 15.82 6.53
C GLY A 225 -8.57 16.27 7.40
N GLN A 226 -8.57 15.95 8.69
CA GLN A 226 -7.66 16.50 9.69
C GLN A 226 -7.09 15.46 10.67
N GLN A 227 -7.89 14.44 11.00
CA GLN A 227 -7.50 13.42 11.97
C GLN A 227 -6.75 12.27 11.29
N ALA A 228 -5.68 11.86 11.91
CA ALA A 228 -4.87 10.72 11.48
C ALA A 228 -4.53 9.82 12.67
N GLY A 229 -4.03 8.64 12.36
CA GLY A 229 -3.35 7.77 13.30
C GLY A 229 -2.14 7.13 12.65
N HIS A 230 -1.18 6.63 13.44
CA HIS A 230 0.03 5.99 12.92
C HIS A 230 0.17 4.53 13.35
N VAL A 231 0.99 3.83 12.64
CA VAL A 231 1.67 2.62 13.08
C VAL A 231 3.17 2.85 12.98
N ALA A 232 3.90 2.53 14.04
CA ALA A 232 5.35 2.56 14.07
C ALA A 232 5.89 1.17 14.41
N ALA A 233 6.98 0.77 13.78
CA ALA A 233 7.65 -0.50 14.04
C ALA A 233 9.16 -0.35 13.83
N VAL A 234 9.93 -1.14 14.57
CA VAL A 234 11.38 -1.28 14.41
C VAL A 234 11.69 -2.71 13.97
N TYR A 235 12.64 -2.85 13.09
CA TYR A 235 13.12 -4.14 12.59
C TYR A 235 14.64 -4.20 12.73
N ARG A 236 15.16 -5.38 13.01
CA ARG A 236 16.60 -5.63 13.08
C ARG A 236 16.96 -6.88 12.29
N TYR A 237 18.18 -6.93 11.82
CA TYR A 237 18.70 -8.12 11.17
C TYR A 237 18.94 -9.24 12.22
N ASP A 238 18.44 -10.42 11.90
CA ASP A 238 18.69 -11.65 12.68
C ASP A 238 19.63 -12.58 11.88
N LYS A 239 20.80 -12.82 12.44
CA LYS A 239 21.84 -13.66 11.82
C LYS A 239 21.43 -15.12 11.63
N ASN A 240 20.53 -15.63 12.48
CA ASN A 240 20.11 -17.03 12.39
C ASN A 240 19.16 -17.29 11.24
N SER A 241 18.21 -16.38 11.02
CA SER A 241 17.25 -16.45 9.91
C SER A 241 17.74 -15.73 8.65
N GLN A 242 18.81 -14.94 8.73
CA GLN A 242 19.31 -14.08 7.67
C GLN A 242 18.22 -13.12 7.12
N ASP A 243 17.34 -12.65 7.99
CA ASP A 243 16.16 -11.86 7.65
C ASP A 243 16.02 -10.65 8.58
N MET A 244 15.24 -9.66 8.15
CA MET A 244 14.83 -8.54 8.99
C MET A 244 13.62 -8.95 9.83
N VAL A 245 13.77 -8.99 11.13
CA VAL A 245 12.73 -9.42 12.07
C VAL A 245 12.20 -8.25 12.89
N PRO A 246 10.90 -8.25 13.28
CA PRO A 246 10.34 -7.19 14.10
C PRO A 246 10.97 -7.18 15.50
N HIS A 247 11.24 -5.98 16.00
CA HIS A 247 11.62 -5.72 17.38
C HIS A 247 10.36 -5.34 18.17
N PRO A 248 10.28 -5.63 19.48
CA PRO A 248 9.12 -5.28 20.30
C PRO A 248 8.79 -3.78 20.39
N SER A 249 9.73 -2.90 20.01
CA SER A 249 9.50 -1.46 20.00
C SER A 249 8.61 -1.05 18.84
N GLY A 250 7.66 -0.17 19.14
CA GLY A 250 6.70 0.36 18.18
C GLY A 250 5.31 0.43 18.81
N GLY A 251 4.32 0.70 18.00
CA GLY A 251 2.94 0.80 18.44
C GLY A 251 2.01 1.28 17.35
N VAL A 252 0.74 1.34 17.70
CA VAL A 252 -0.34 1.87 16.86
C VAL A 252 -1.08 2.91 17.68
N SER A 253 -1.46 4.04 17.07
CA SER A 253 -2.32 5.02 17.74
C SER A 253 -3.61 4.34 18.23
N GLU A 254 -3.99 4.58 19.46
CA GLU A 254 -5.23 4.04 20.03
C GLU A 254 -6.45 4.64 19.31
N THR A 255 -6.42 5.93 19.03
CA THR A 255 -7.46 6.67 18.32
C THR A 255 -6.87 7.64 17.32
N ALA A 256 -7.66 8.07 16.34
CA ALA A 256 -7.29 9.14 15.43
C ALA A 256 -7.39 10.52 16.14
N SER A 257 -6.49 11.45 15.78
CA SER A 257 -6.53 12.81 16.32
C SER A 257 -5.98 13.84 15.33
N GLU A 258 -6.35 15.12 15.52
CA GLU A 258 -5.75 16.21 14.76
C GLU A 258 -4.27 16.41 15.08
N GLN A 259 -3.83 16.05 16.28
CA GLN A 259 -2.41 16.09 16.65
C GLN A 259 -1.61 15.12 15.79
N GLU A 260 -2.11 13.91 15.60
CA GLU A 260 -1.52 12.91 14.68
C GLU A 260 -1.55 13.40 13.22
N GLY A 261 -2.59 14.14 12.82
CA GLY A 261 -2.66 14.77 11.50
C GLY A 261 -1.55 15.80 11.28
N ARG A 262 -1.25 16.64 12.29
CA ARG A 262 -0.11 17.56 12.24
C ARG A 262 1.22 16.81 12.19
N TYR A 263 1.37 15.75 12.97
CA TYR A 263 2.56 14.90 12.93
C TYR A 263 2.75 14.23 11.56
N ALA A 264 1.67 13.79 10.93
CA ALA A 264 1.71 13.21 9.58
C ALA A 264 2.27 14.18 8.54
N GLN A 265 1.90 15.46 8.60
CA GLN A 265 2.40 16.49 7.70
C GLN A 265 3.91 16.73 7.90
N GLY A 266 4.34 16.97 9.14
CA GLY A 266 5.75 17.17 9.46
C GLY A 266 6.61 15.94 9.14
N TRP A 267 6.08 14.74 9.34
CA TRP A 267 6.74 13.50 8.96
C TRP A 267 6.93 13.41 7.44
N ALA A 268 5.91 13.75 6.65
CA ALA A 268 6.00 13.73 5.19
C ALA A 268 7.05 14.72 4.66
N GLU A 269 7.09 15.94 5.21
CA GLU A 269 8.10 16.94 4.87
C GLU A 269 9.53 16.45 5.17
N ASN A 270 9.73 15.84 6.34
CA ASN A 270 11.03 15.30 6.73
C ASN A 270 11.46 14.13 5.83
N ILE A 271 10.58 13.20 5.50
CA ILE A 271 10.95 12.07 4.65
C ILE A 271 11.22 12.51 3.20
N TRP A 272 10.52 13.53 2.72
CA TRP A 272 10.81 14.12 1.41
C TRP A 272 12.16 14.83 1.39
N ALA A 273 12.48 15.63 2.40
CA ALA A 273 13.80 16.26 2.52
C ALA A 273 14.92 15.22 2.60
N ASP A 274 14.73 14.15 3.37
CA ASP A 274 15.71 13.07 3.49
C ASP A 274 15.89 12.24 2.19
N THR A 275 14.86 12.17 1.34
CA THR A 275 14.88 11.33 0.12
C THR A 275 15.25 12.12 -1.13
N LEU A 276 14.84 13.38 -1.21
CA LEU A 276 14.97 14.21 -2.41
C LEU A 276 16.04 15.34 -2.28
N GLY A 277 16.57 15.58 -1.10
CA GLY A 277 17.62 16.60 -0.80
C GLY A 277 17.01 17.90 -0.39
#